data_f9c833baf6bc3d79bce6e95c53d893af
#
_entry.id   f9c833baf6bc3d79bce6e95c53d893af
#
_cell.length_a   1.000
_cell.length_b   1.000
_cell.length_c   1.000
_cell.angle_alpha   90.00
_cell.angle_beta   90.00
_cell.angle_gamma   90.00
#
_symmetry.space_group_name_H-M   'P 1'
#
loop_
_entity.id
_entity.type
_entity.pdbx_description
1 polymer ?
#
loop_
_entity_poly.entity_id
_entity_poly.type
_entity_poly.pdbx_seq_one_letter_code
_entity_poly.pdbx_strand_id
1 'polypeptide(L)'
;MTLFMQALRFSSPRLPFICGRCRTYSAQAGVVERVVSAFRSVSGDEGVSVGSAVREQHGRDESVHRCQPPDVVVFPRSVEEVSALAKICHHHQLPMIPFGTGTGLEGGVGALKGGVCFSLRKMDQVLDLHLEDFDVTVEPGVTRKGLNSYLRDTGLWFPVDPGADASLCGMAATSASGTNAVRYGTMRVNVLNLEVVLADGTVLHTAGKGRRPRKTSAGYNLTNLFVGSEGTLGIITKATLRLFGIPESMVSAVCSFPSVQSAVDSTVQILQAGVPIARIEFLDDVMINACNRFNNLSYAVTPTLFLEFHGSSKGMEEQVSITEEITRDNGGSDFAWAEDEETRGRLWKARHDAWYAALALRPGCKAYSTDVCVPISRLPQIIVETKEDLIRNNITGPIAGHVGDGNFHCLIVLDPSDPDEVQRVHSFTERLARRALAMDGTCTGEHGIGLGKRALLREEVGPLAIEVMQGLKATLDPKNLMNPGKVL
;
A
#
# COMPACT_ATOMS: atom_id res chain seq x y z
N MET A 1 64.16 16.76 2.72
CA MET A 1 63.47 18.05 2.56
C MET A 1 62.00 17.75 2.76
N THR A 2 61.51 17.66 3.89
CA THR A 2 60.99 18.54 4.95
C THR A 2 59.95 19.55 4.48
N LEU A 3 58.80 19.53 5.16
CA LEU A 3 57.72 20.52 5.32
C LEU A 3 56.41 20.18 4.52
N PHE A 4 55.19 20.21 5.04
CA PHE A 4 54.62 20.59 6.35
C PHE A 4 53.24 19.90 6.42
N MET A 5 52.98 19.13 7.48
CA MET A 5 51.63 18.78 7.92
C MET A 5 51.03 20.00 8.60
N GLN A 6 49.91 20.51 8.08
CA GLN A 6 49.00 21.36 8.85
C GLN A 6 47.64 20.67 9.00
N ALA A 7 47.40 20.22 10.22
CA ALA A 7 46.12 19.71 10.66
C ALA A 7 45.13 20.87 10.81
N LEU A 8 44.12 20.92 9.95
CA LEU A 8 42.96 21.77 10.18
C LEU A 8 41.95 20.98 11.03
N ARG A 9 41.92 21.30 12.30
CA ARG A 9 40.81 20.96 13.20
C ARG A 9 39.58 21.77 12.79
N PHE A 10 38.60 21.13 12.15
CA PHE A 10 37.28 21.69 12.07
C PHE A 10 36.54 21.39 13.36
N SER A 11 36.37 22.43 14.17
CA SER A 11 35.44 22.49 15.29
C SER A 11 34.03 22.53 14.72
N SER A 12 33.26 21.47 14.99
CA SER A 12 31.82 21.45 14.73
C SER A 12 31.12 22.52 15.61
N PRO A 13 30.34 23.44 15.05
CA PRO A 13 29.48 24.27 15.88
C PRO A 13 28.34 23.40 16.41
N ARG A 14 28.24 23.27 17.74
CA ARG A 14 27.04 22.78 18.42
C ARG A 14 25.90 23.73 18.06
N LEU A 15 24.99 23.30 17.22
CA LEU A 15 23.73 24.00 17.03
C LEU A 15 22.96 23.94 18.36
N PRO A 16 22.48 25.09 18.89
CA PRO A 16 21.67 25.10 20.09
C PRO A 16 20.34 24.39 19.75
N PHE A 17 19.91 23.49 20.63
CA PHE A 17 18.54 23.01 20.68
C PHE A 17 17.62 24.24 20.87
N ILE A 18 17.15 24.79 19.77
CA ILE A 18 16.04 25.73 19.81
C ILE A 18 14.81 24.88 20.08
N CYS A 19 14.42 24.81 21.33
CA CYS A 19 13.09 24.46 21.77
C CYS A 19 12.12 25.35 20.97
N GLY A 20 11.63 24.82 19.83
CA GLY A 20 10.64 25.52 19.01
C GLY A 20 9.44 25.80 19.89
N ARG A 21 9.21 27.08 20.16
CA ARG A 21 8.07 27.61 20.92
C ARG A 21 6.84 26.81 20.53
N CYS A 22 6.21 26.17 21.53
CA CYS A 22 4.80 25.84 21.51
C CYS A 22 4.05 27.06 21.00
N ARG A 23 3.72 27.12 19.71
CA ARG A 23 2.77 28.13 19.22
C ARG A 23 1.47 27.84 19.93
N THR A 24 1.08 28.80 20.71
CA THR A 24 -0.08 28.79 21.56
C THR A 24 -1.33 28.34 20.81
N TYR A 25 -1.84 27.18 21.19
CA TYR A 25 -3.11 26.58 20.75
C TYR A 25 -4.34 27.52 20.84
N SER A 26 -4.25 28.64 21.53
CA SER A 26 -5.38 29.54 21.76
C SER A 26 -5.79 30.41 20.55
N ALA A 27 -4.88 30.77 19.66
CA ALA A 27 -5.23 31.54 18.45
C ALA A 27 -5.83 30.63 17.35
N GLN A 28 -5.46 29.35 17.31
CA GLN A 28 -6.07 28.36 16.42
C GLN A 28 -7.45 27.88 16.91
N ALA A 29 -7.68 27.77 18.20
CA ALA A 29 -8.97 27.33 18.76
C ALA A 29 -10.14 28.22 18.29
N GLY A 30 -10.00 29.53 18.33
CA GLY A 30 -11.05 30.45 17.87
C GLY A 30 -11.28 30.45 16.34
N VAL A 31 -10.30 30.03 15.54
CA VAL A 31 -10.47 29.82 14.11
C VAL A 31 -11.18 28.50 13.87
N VAL A 32 -10.81 27.44 14.58
CA VAL A 32 -11.44 26.12 14.48
C VAL A 32 -12.94 26.19 14.82
N GLU A 33 -13.33 26.86 15.91
CA GLU A 33 -14.75 27.02 16.29
C GLU A 33 -15.59 27.73 15.20
N ARG A 34 -15.06 28.78 14.60
CA ARG A 34 -15.76 29.51 13.50
C ARG A 34 -15.88 28.65 12.26
N VAL A 35 -14.86 27.87 11.94
CA VAL A 35 -14.83 26.99 10.77
C VAL A 35 -15.75 25.78 10.96
N VAL A 36 -15.86 25.23 12.19
CA VAL A 36 -16.79 24.14 12.50
C VAL A 36 -18.24 24.52 12.18
N SER A 37 -18.68 25.75 12.50
CA SER A 37 -20.01 26.23 12.12
C SER A 37 -20.21 26.24 10.58
N ALA A 38 -19.19 26.71 9.84
CA ALA A 38 -19.22 26.68 8.38
C ALA A 38 -19.24 25.24 7.80
N PHE A 39 -18.53 24.30 8.40
CA PHE A 39 -18.59 22.90 8.00
C PHE A 39 -19.97 22.28 8.26
N ARG A 40 -20.58 22.60 9.42
CA ARG A 40 -21.94 22.14 9.73
C ARG A 40 -23.00 22.71 8.80
N SER A 41 -22.83 23.93 8.29
CA SER A 41 -23.73 24.48 7.28
C SER A 41 -23.67 23.75 5.93
N VAL A 42 -22.56 23.04 5.64
CA VAL A 42 -22.39 22.23 4.42
C VAL A 42 -22.89 20.80 4.62
N SER A 43 -22.43 20.11 5.68
CA SER A 43 -22.62 18.67 5.86
C SER A 43 -23.57 18.30 6.99
N GLY A 44 -24.21 19.29 7.65
CA GLY A 44 -25.06 19.10 8.82
C GLY A 44 -24.27 18.78 10.10
N ASP A 45 -24.95 18.76 11.23
CA ASP A 45 -24.31 18.53 12.54
C ASP A 45 -23.69 17.12 12.63
N GLU A 46 -24.33 16.09 12.08
CA GLU A 46 -23.83 14.73 12.03
C GLU A 46 -22.67 14.52 11.04
N GLY A 47 -22.45 15.48 10.16
CA GLY A 47 -21.36 15.49 9.17
C GLY A 47 -20.06 16.04 9.71
N VAL A 48 -20.00 16.50 10.99
CA VAL A 48 -18.80 17.14 11.57
C VAL A 48 -18.57 16.67 13.00
N SER A 49 -17.37 16.18 13.28
CA SER A 49 -16.97 15.73 14.61
C SER A 49 -15.70 16.43 15.11
N VAL A 50 -15.77 16.89 16.35
CA VAL A 50 -14.62 17.39 17.13
C VAL A 50 -14.28 16.49 18.33
N GLY A 51 -15.00 15.38 18.48
CA GLY A 51 -14.84 14.44 19.60
C GLY A 51 -13.46 13.75 19.56
N SER A 52 -12.80 13.65 20.70
CA SER A 52 -11.43 13.09 20.81
C SER A 52 -11.32 11.68 20.26
N ALA A 53 -12.23 10.78 20.60
CA ALA A 53 -12.22 9.40 20.14
C ALA A 53 -12.31 9.28 18.62
N VAL A 54 -13.16 10.10 17.97
CA VAL A 54 -13.28 10.12 16.51
C VAL A 54 -12.00 10.66 15.87
N ARG A 55 -11.44 11.74 16.43
CA ARG A 55 -10.19 12.34 15.96
C ARG A 55 -9.01 11.36 16.08
N GLU A 56 -8.90 10.66 17.20
CA GLU A 56 -7.87 9.65 17.43
C GLU A 56 -8.01 8.47 16.45
N GLN A 57 -9.24 8.01 16.17
CA GLN A 57 -9.50 6.98 15.18
C GLN A 57 -9.04 7.41 13.78
N HIS A 58 -9.20 8.69 13.43
CA HIS A 58 -8.82 9.24 12.12
C HIS A 58 -7.40 9.80 12.06
N GLY A 59 -6.65 9.74 13.15
CA GLY A 59 -5.25 10.20 13.24
C GLY A 59 -4.23 9.09 13.16
N ARG A 60 -4.64 7.86 12.88
CA ARG A 60 -3.77 6.67 12.78
C ARG A 60 -4.25 5.72 11.69
N ASP A 61 -3.32 4.96 11.16
CA ASP A 61 -3.52 3.80 10.30
C ASP A 61 -2.94 2.55 10.99
N GLU A 62 -2.75 1.46 10.24
CA GLU A 62 -2.18 0.20 10.75
C GLU A 62 -0.63 0.23 10.85
N SER A 63 -0.01 1.38 10.56
CA SER A 63 1.44 1.55 10.67
C SER A 63 1.92 1.63 12.13
N VAL A 64 3.24 1.55 12.32
CA VAL A 64 3.90 1.77 13.62
C VAL A 64 4.01 3.25 14.00
N HIS A 65 3.65 4.15 13.07
CA HIS A 65 3.74 5.59 13.30
C HIS A 65 2.81 6.05 14.42
N ARG A 66 3.26 7.10 15.12
CA ARG A 66 2.48 7.67 16.23
C ARG A 66 1.18 8.27 15.71
N CYS A 67 0.08 8.04 16.44
CA CYS A 67 -1.19 8.69 16.20
C CYS A 67 -1.05 10.21 16.19
N GLN A 68 -1.55 10.86 15.14
CA GLN A 68 -1.56 12.32 14.97
C GLN A 68 -3.01 12.76 14.66
N PRO A 69 -3.85 13.00 15.68
CA PRO A 69 -5.26 13.33 15.48
C PRO A 69 -5.44 14.65 14.73
N PRO A 70 -6.40 14.75 13.78
CA PRO A 70 -6.79 16.01 13.16
C PRO A 70 -7.53 16.90 14.17
N ASP A 71 -7.68 18.19 13.86
CA ASP A 71 -8.45 19.11 14.69
C ASP A 71 -9.96 18.85 14.55
N VAL A 72 -10.41 18.50 13.34
CA VAL A 72 -11.81 18.22 13.00
C VAL A 72 -11.86 17.04 12.03
N VAL A 73 -12.90 16.21 12.13
CA VAL A 73 -13.25 15.19 11.13
C VAL A 73 -14.55 15.58 10.47
N VAL A 74 -14.57 15.64 9.14
CA VAL A 74 -15.77 15.86 8.32
C VAL A 74 -16.14 14.58 7.57
N PHE A 75 -17.45 14.33 7.42
CA PHE A 75 -18.02 13.16 6.78
C PHE A 75 -18.91 13.57 5.59
N PRO A 76 -18.32 14.04 4.48
CA PRO A 76 -19.08 14.42 3.30
C PRO A 76 -19.82 13.21 2.69
N ARG A 77 -20.93 13.50 1.99
CA ARG A 77 -21.80 12.53 1.33
C ARG A 77 -21.82 12.69 -0.18
N SER A 78 -21.22 13.74 -0.72
CA SER A 78 -21.14 14.00 -2.16
C SER A 78 -19.88 14.79 -2.52
N VAL A 79 -19.54 14.80 -3.81
CA VAL A 79 -18.42 15.59 -4.34
C VAL A 79 -18.63 17.10 -4.12
N GLU A 80 -19.89 17.57 -4.15
CA GLU A 80 -20.23 18.96 -3.91
C GLU A 80 -19.90 19.36 -2.46
N GLU A 81 -20.21 18.50 -1.49
CA GLU A 81 -19.84 18.72 -0.09
C GLU A 81 -18.31 18.71 0.07
N VAL A 82 -17.60 17.73 -0.54
CA VAL A 82 -16.12 17.71 -0.50
C VAL A 82 -15.55 19.00 -1.07
N SER A 83 -16.04 19.46 -2.23
CA SER A 83 -15.63 20.72 -2.87
C SER A 83 -15.89 21.94 -1.98
N ALA A 84 -17.08 22.04 -1.38
CA ALA A 84 -17.45 23.15 -0.51
C ALA A 84 -16.58 23.18 0.76
N LEU A 85 -16.38 22.03 1.41
CA LEU A 85 -15.51 21.90 2.58
C LEU A 85 -14.05 22.22 2.25
N ALA A 86 -13.55 21.77 1.10
CA ALA A 86 -12.20 22.09 0.63
C ALA A 86 -12.01 23.60 0.39
N LYS A 87 -13.01 24.29 -0.20
CA LYS A 87 -12.99 25.75 -0.37
C LYS A 87 -12.89 26.48 0.97
N ILE A 88 -13.61 26.03 1.99
CA ILE A 88 -13.53 26.58 3.35
C ILE A 88 -12.12 26.36 3.90
N CYS A 89 -11.58 25.13 3.80
CA CYS A 89 -10.21 24.83 4.25
C CYS A 89 -9.18 25.70 3.52
N HIS A 90 -9.30 25.82 2.19
CA HIS A 90 -8.41 26.64 1.36
C HIS A 90 -8.44 28.12 1.75
N HIS A 91 -9.64 28.68 2.02
CA HIS A 91 -9.81 30.07 2.46
C HIS A 91 -9.11 30.31 3.81
N HIS A 92 -9.30 29.40 4.76
CA HIS A 92 -8.75 29.50 6.12
C HIS A 92 -7.34 28.90 6.27
N GLN A 93 -6.71 28.43 5.18
CA GLN A 93 -5.38 27.80 5.13
C GLN A 93 -5.27 26.60 6.11
N LEU A 94 -6.30 25.77 6.17
CA LEU A 94 -6.33 24.58 7.01
C LEU A 94 -5.84 23.36 6.21
N PRO A 95 -4.92 22.57 6.77
CA PRO A 95 -4.53 21.29 6.17
C PRO A 95 -5.71 20.36 5.98
N MET A 96 -5.71 19.60 4.90
CA MET A 96 -6.74 18.62 4.53
C MET A 96 -6.12 17.24 4.43
N ILE A 97 -6.65 16.28 5.16
CA ILE A 97 -6.16 14.90 5.22
C ILE A 97 -7.27 13.97 4.70
N PRO A 98 -7.17 13.42 3.48
CA PRO A 98 -8.10 12.41 3.00
C PRO A 98 -8.00 11.12 3.82
N PHE A 99 -9.14 10.51 4.13
CA PHE A 99 -9.22 9.28 4.90
C PHE A 99 -10.23 8.30 4.26
N GLY A 100 -9.76 7.11 3.93
CA GLY A 100 -10.58 6.00 3.45
C GLY A 100 -10.93 5.04 4.59
N THR A 101 -10.33 3.84 4.60
CA THR A 101 -10.52 2.82 5.65
C THR A 101 -9.47 2.86 6.76
N GLY A 102 -8.37 3.61 6.58
CA GLY A 102 -7.30 3.69 7.57
C GLY A 102 -6.40 2.45 7.62
N THR A 103 -6.37 1.66 6.56
CA THR A 103 -5.60 0.41 6.44
C THR A 103 -4.16 0.59 5.92
N GLY A 104 -3.71 1.83 5.75
CA GLY A 104 -2.35 2.14 5.28
C GLY A 104 -1.27 1.72 6.28
N LEU A 105 -0.04 1.50 5.77
CA LEU A 105 1.09 0.98 6.55
C LEU A 105 2.27 1.97 6.67
N GLU A 106 2.11 3.22 6.15
CA GLU A 106 3.21 4.21 6.09
C GLU A 106 2.85 5.56 6.75
N GLY A 107 1.81 5.60 7.59
CA GLY A 107 1.42 6.82 8.33
C GLY A 107 0.76 7.88 7.45
N GLY A 108 0.11 7.47 6.36
CA GLY A 108 -0.49 8.37 5.36
C GLY A 108 -1.59 9.29 5.89
N VAL A 109 -2.31 8.90 6.95
CA VAL A 109 -3.48 9.62 7.48
C VAL A 109 -3.20 10.50 8.69
N GLY A 110 -1.98 10.48 9.25
CA GLY A 110 -1.66 11.29 10.43
C GLY A 110 -1.68 12.79 10.14
N ALA A 111 -2.33 13.59 10.96
CA ALA A 111 -2.44 15.04 10.79
C ALA A 111 -1.24 15.78 11.39
N LEU A 112 -0.08 15.72 10.76
CA LEU A 112 1.19 16.27 11.27
C LEU A 112 1.15 17.76 11.59
N LYS A 113 0.29 18.52 10.91
CA LYS A 113 0.13 19.97 11.08
C LYS A 113 -1.27 20.32 11.58
N GLY A 114 -1.97 19.36 12.22
CA GLY A 114 -3.39 19.50 12.53
C GLY A 114 -4.24 19.55 11.26
N GLY A 115 -5.37 20.24 11.31
CA GLY A 115 -6.25 20.45 10.17
C GLY A 115 -7.47 19.53 10.16
N VAL A 116 -8.04 19.33 9.00
CA VAL A 116 -9.33 18.70 8.79
C VAL A 116 -9.18 17.35 8.10
N CYS A 117 -9.64 16.28 8.73
CA CYS A 117 -9.72 14.97 8.11
C CYS A 117 -11.03 14.83 7.33
N PHE A 118 -10.94 14.46 6.07
CA PHE A 118 -12.06 14.17 5.18
C PHE A 118 -12.30 12.66 5.18
N SER A 119 -13.20 12.18 6.04
CA SER A 119 -13.60 10.77 6.08
C SER A 119 -14.63 10.49 4.99
N LEU A 120 -14.17 9.82 3.92
CA LEU A 120 -14.99 9.60 2.71
C LEU A 120 -15.88 8.34 2.81
N ARG A 121 -15.96 7.71 3.97
CA ARG A 121 -16.63 6.42 4.19
C ARG A 121 -18.14 6.45 3.94
N LYS A 122 -18.77 7.66 3.98
CA LYS A 122 -20.21 7.83 3.72
C LYS A 122 -20.57 7.98 2.22
N MET A 123 -19.57 8.06 1.36
CA MET A 123 -19.71 8.03 -0.09
C MET A 123 -19.41 6.60 -0.55
N ASP A 124 -20.39 5.71 -0.49
CA ASP A 124 -20.18 4.25 -0.58
C ASP A 124 -21.01 3.57 -1.68
N GLN A 125 -21.45 4.35 -2.70
CA GLN A 125 -22.27 3.84 -3.78
C GLN A 125 -21.45 3.32 -4.96
N VAL A 126 -21.90 2.21 -5.55
CA VAL A 126 -21.54 1.82 -6.92
C VAL A 126 -22.45 2.63 -7.86
N LEU A 127 -21.82 3.54 -8.63
CA LEU A 127 -22.56 4.55 -9.41
C LEU A 127 -22.99 4.03 -10.78
N ASP A 128 -22.04 3.49 -11.54
CA ASP A 128 -22.26 2.98 -12.89
C ASP A 128 -21.55 1.64 -13.07
N LEU A 129 -22.25 0.67 -13.65
CA LEU A 129 -21.69 -0.63 -14.02
C LEU A 129 -21.94 -0.89 -15.50
N HIS A 130 -20.87 -1.11 -16.27
CA HIS A 130 -20.92 -1.37 -17.71
C HIS A 130 -20.36 -2.77 -17.97
N LEU A 131 -21.26 -3.75 -18.01
CA LEU A 131 -20.91 -5.17 -18.13
C LEU A 131 -20.18 -5.47 -19.45
N GLU A 132 -20.62 -4.89 -20.55
CA GLU A 132 -20.06 -5.10 -21.89
C GLU A 132 -18.70 -4.43 -22.09
N ASP A 133 -18.45 -3.35 -21.31
CA ASP A 133 -17.19 -2.60 -21.36
C ASP A 133 -16.18 -3.06 -20.29
N PHE A 134 -16.62 -3.91 -19.37
CA PHE A 134 -15.81 -4.42 -18.25
C PHE A 134 -15.27 -3.29 -17.38
N ASP A 135 -16.12 -2.35 -16.99
CA ASP A 135 -15.77 -1.27 -16.08
C ASP A 135 -16.88 -0.94 -15.10
N VAL A 136 -16.49 -0.33 -14.00
CA VAL A 136 -17.37 0.14 -12.93
C VAL A 136 -16.89 1.48 -12.40
N THR A 137 -17.82 2.39 -12.10
CA THR A 137 -17.51 3.65 -11.40
C THR A 137 -18.04 3.58 -9.97
N VAL A 138 -17.16 3.86 -9.02
CA VAL A 138 -17.46 3.75 -7.58
C VAL A 138 -17.11 5.02 -6.83
N GLU A 139 -17.79 5.24 -5.71
CA GLU A 139 -17.47 6.23 -4.71
C GLU A 139 -16.35 5.77 -3.76
N PRO A 140 -15.68 6.70 -3.04
CA PRO A 140 -14.45 6.40 -2.29
C PRO A 140 -14.64 5.52 -1.05
N GLY A 141 -15.85 5.36 -0.54
CA GLY A 141 -16.18 4.48 0.59
C GLY A 141 -16.40 3.02 0.20
N VAL A 142 -16.55 2.73 -1.11
CA VAL A 142 -16.71 1.35 -1.60
C VAL A 142 -15.42 0.58 -1.36
N THR A 143 -15.53 -0.56 -0.66
CA THR A 143 -14.37 -1.45 -0.43
C THR A 143 -14.25 -2.51 -1.53
N ARG A 144 -13.06 -3.12 -1.64
CA ARG A 144 -12.84 -4.21 -2.59
C ARG A 144 -13.80 -5.39 -2.39
N LYS A 145 -13.98 -5.82 -1.13
CA LYS A 145 -14.92 -6.91 -0.83
C LYS A 145 -16.37 -6.51 -1.10
N GLY A 146 -16.73 -5.26 -0.76
CA GLY A 146 -18.06 -4.71 -1.05
C GLY A 146 -18.34 -4.70 -2.55
N LEU A 147 -17.39 -4.26 -3.39
CA LEU A 147 -17.54 -4.30 -4.84
C LEU A 147 -17.70 -5.73 -5.37
N ASN A 148 -16.83 -6.66 -4.97
CA ASN A 148 -16.90 -8.05 -5.45
C ASN A 148 -18.18 -8.76 -4.98
N SER A 149 -18.70 -8.42 -3.80
CA SER A 149 -20.03 -8.88 -3.36
C SER A 149 -21.17 -8.32 -4.21
N TYR A 150 -21.07 -7.07 -4.64
CA TYR A 150 -22.02 -6.43 -5.57
C TYR A 150 -21.98 -7.10 -6.95
N LEU A 151 -20.79 -7.48 -7.43
CA LEU A 151 -20.58 -8.06 -8.76
C LEU A 151 -20.86 -9.57 -8.85
N ARG A 152 -21.10 -10.29 -7.75
CA ARG A 152 -21.13 -11.76 -7.67
C ARG A 152 -21.96 -12.48 -8.75
N ASP A 153 -23.09 -11.89 -9.16
CA ASP A 153 -24.04 -12.49 -10.11
C ASP A 153 -23.83 -11.96 -11.54
N THR A 154 -22.79 -11.19 -11.80
CA THR A 154 -22.55 -10.53 -13.09
C THR A 154 -21.57 -11.27 -13.99
N GLY A 155 -20.87 -12.26 -13.48
CA GLY A 155 -19.76 -12.93 -14.18
C GLY A 155 -18.46 -12.08 -14.24
N LEU A 156 -18.44 -10.93 -13.56
CA LEU A 156 -17.28 -10.02 -13.48
C LEU A 156 -16.76 -9.90 -12.05
N TRP A 157 -15.48 -9.53 -11.92
CA TRP A 157 -14.85 -9.25 -10.64
C TRP A 157 -13.72 -8.22 -10.74
N PHE A 158 -13.35 -7.66 -9.59
CA PHE A 158 -12.21 -6.78 -9.45
C PHE A 158 -11.06 -7.54 -8.76
N PRO A 159 -9.90 -7.73 -9.43
CA PRO A 159 -8.88 -8.69 -9.00
C PRO A 159 -7.85 -8.13 -8.01
N VAL A 160 -7.64 -6.80 -7.92
CA VAL A 160 -6.59 -6.25 -7.04
C VAL A 160 -6.96 -6.48 -5.58
N ASP A 161 -6.13 -7.23 -4.83
CA ASP A 161 -6.50 -7.83 -3.56
C ASP A 161 -5.45 -7.64 -2.44
N PRO A 162 -5.22 -6.39 -1.98
CA PRO A 162 -4.37 -6.19 -0.81
C PRO A 162 -4.89 -6.98 0.39
N GLY A 163 -4.03 -7.27 1.36
CA GLY A 163 -4.38 -8.07 2.54
C GLY A 163 -5.57 -7.52 3.34
N ALA A 164 -5.72 -6.21 3.43
CA ALA A 164 -6.84 -5.55 4.08
C ALA A 164 -8.05 -5.35 3.15
N ASP A 165 -9.27 -5.24 3.73
CA ASP A 165 -10.43 -4.78 2.99
C ASP A 165 -10.42 -3.25 2.86
N ALA A 166 -9.61 -2.76 1.95
CA ALA A 166 -9.38 -1.35 1.73
C ALA A 166 -10.45 -0.72 0.81
N SER A 167 -10.69 0.57 0.98
CA SER A 167 -11.51 1.36 0.06
C SER A 167 -10.80 1.53 -1.28
N LEU A 168 -11.54 1.41 -2.39
CA LEU A 168 -10.97 1.39 -3.74
C LEU A 168 -10.27 2.68 -4.14
N CYS A 169 -10.80 3.85 -3.73
CA CYS A 169 -10.11 5.12 -3.93
C CYS A 169 -8.88 5.28 -3.01
N GLY A 170 -8.91 4.67 -1.81
CA GLY A 170 -7.72 4.56 -0.95
C GLY A 170 -6.64 3.72 -1.61
N MET A 171 -7.02 2.56 -2.18
CA MET A 171 -6.12 1.71 -2.97
C MET A 171 -5.55 2.46 -4.19
N ALA A 172 -6.36 3.26 -4.88
CA ALA A 172 -5.87 4.12 -5.96
C ALA A 172 -4.86 5.16 -5.44
N ALA A 173 -5.16 5.81 -4.30
CA ALA A 173 -4.29 6.82 -3.70
C ALA A 173 -2.92 6.27 -3.28
N THR A 174 -2.80 5.00 -2.89
CA THR A 174 -1.54 4.34 -2.53
C THR A 174 -0.92 3.54 -3.68
N SER A 175 -1.60 3.43 -4.83
CA SER A 175 -1.17 2.54 -5.93
C SER A 175 -1.05 1.07 -5.49
N ALA A 176 -2.02 0.60 -4.70
CA ALA A 176 -2.02 -0.72 -4.08
C ALA A 176 -1.88 -1.86 -5.10
N SER A 177 -1.31 -2.95 -4.63
CA SER A 177 -1.13 -4.21 -5.34
C SER A 177 -1.87 -5.36 -4.62
N GLY A 178 -1.38 -6.58 -4.73
CA GLY A 178 -1.94 -7.77 -4.09
C GLY A 178 -1.50 -9.06 -4.77
N THR A 179 -2.03 -10.19 -4.29
CA THR A 179 -1.60 -11.53 -4.74
C THR A 179 -1.93 -11.82 -6.21
N ASN A 180 -2.95 -11.16 -6.76
CA ASN A 180 -3.36 -11.31 -8.17
C ASN A 180 -2.59 -10.39 -9.15
N ALA A 181 -1.72 -9.51 -8.64
CA ALA A 181 -1.10 -8.47 -9.47
C ALA A 181 -0.21 -9.03 -10.57
N VAL A 182 0.44 -10.17 -10.37
CA VAL A 182 1.27 -10.85 -11.37
C VAL A 182 0.51 -11.10 -12.67
N ARG A 183 -0.78 -11.37 -12.61
CA ARG A 183 -1.62 -11.62 -13.80
C ARG A 183 -2.48 -10.42 -14.20
N TYR A 184 -3.09 -9.77 -13.22
CA TYR A 184 -4.12 -8.77 -13.47
C TYR A 184 -3.62 -7.32 -13.31
N GLY A 185 -2.37 -7.14 -12.86
CA GLY A 185 -1.77 -5.84 -12.60
C GLY A 185 -2.26 -5.20 -11.30
N THR A 186 -1.63 -4.08 -10.95
CA THR A 186 -1.91 -3.28 -9.76
C THR A 186 -3.01 -2.25 -10.03
N MET A 187 -3.34 -1.41 -9.03
CA MET A 187 -4.25 -0.27 -9.22
C MET A 187 -3.80 0.64 -10.36
N ARG A 188 -2.49 0.82 -10.57
CA ARG A 188 -1.94 1.70 -11.62
C ARG A 188 -2.46 1.40 -13.02
N VAL A 189 -2.68 0.12 -13.35
CA VAL A 189 -3.18 -0.29 -14.67
C VAL A 189 -4.69 -0.53 -14.69
N ASN A 190 -5.32 -0.61 -13.52
CA ASN A 190 -6.74 -0.92 -13.38
C ASN A 190 -7.62 0.29 -13.12
N VAL A 191 -7.03 1.47 -12.88
CA VAL A 191 -7.77 2.74 -12.78
C VAL A 191 -7.85 3.41 -14.16
N LEU A 192 -9.05 3.60 -14.68
CA LEU A 192 -9.29 4.20 -16.00
C LEU A 192 -9.49 5.72 -15.91
N ASN A 193 -10.16 6.22 -14.88
CA ASN A 193 -10.43 7.62 -14.65
C ASN A 193 -10.63 7.90 -13.16
N LEU A 194 -10.30 9.10 -12.73
CA LEU A 194 -10.55 9.59 -11.37
C LEU A 194 -11.29 10.92 -11.41
N GLU A 195 -12.22 11.12 -10.49
CA GLU A 195 -12.72 12.43 -10.10
C GLU A 195 -11.98 12.85 -8.83
N VAL A 196 -11.39 14.04 -8.85
CA VAL A 196 -10.51 14.53 -7.78
C VAL A 196 -10.89 15.94 -7.41
N VAL A 197 -11.06 16.22 -6.13
CA VAL A 197 -11.20 17.59 -5.61
C VAL A 197 -9.81 18.11 -5.24
N LEU A 198 -9.39 19.19 -5.90
CA LEU A 198 -8.11 19.86 -5.67
C LEU A 198 -8.14 20.72 -4.38
N ALA A 199 -6.99 21.24 -3.98
CA ALA A 199 -6.83 22.01 -2.75
C ALA A 199 -7.72 23.26 -2.68
N ASP A 200 -8.05 23.88 -3.79
CA ASP A 200 -8.94 25.05 -3.90
C ASP A 200 -10.44 24.69 -4.00
N GLY A 201 -10.76 23.39 -3.98
CA GLY A 201 -12.12 22.85 -4.14
C GLY A 201 -12.56 22.67 -5.59
N THR A 202 -11.70 22.90 -6.59
CA THR A 202 -11.99 22.63 -8.00
C THR A 202 -12.10 21.11 -8.22
N VAL A 203 -13.08 20.68 -9.01
CA VAL A 203 -13.28 19.27 -9.38
C VAL A 203 -12.61 18.97 -10.72
N LEU A 204 -11.66 18.04 -10.71
CA LEU A 204 -10.92 17.57 -11.87
C LEU A 204 -11.36 16.15 -12.23
N HIS A 205 -11.53 15.87 -13.54
CA HIS A 205 -11.69 14.52 -14.08
C HIS A 205 -10.44 14.18 -14.91
N THR A 206 -9.64 13.23 -14.46
CA THR A 206 -8.29 12.97 -14.98
C THR A 206 -8.26 12.51 -16.44
N ALA A 207 -9.28 11.77 -16.88
CA ALA A 207 -9.46 11.36 -18.29
C ALA A 207 -10.63 12.08 -18.99
N GLY A 208 -11.19 13.15 -18.36
CA GLY A 208 -12.39 13.86 -18.79
C GLY A 208 -13.67 13.34 -18.13
N LYS A 209 -14.66 14.23 -17.99
CA LYS A 209 -15.92 13.93 -17.31
C LYS A 209 -16.68 12.82 -18.05
N GLY A 210 -17.02 11.74 -17.33
CA GLY A 210 -17.74 10.58 -17.87
C GLY A 210 -16.93 9.76 -18.89
N ARG A 211 -15.63 10.01 -19.06
CA ARG A 211 -14.77 9.25 -19.97
C ARG A 211 -14.21 8.02 -19.28
N ARG A 212 -14.16 6.88 -19.98
CA ARG A 212 -13.67 5.61 -19.48
C ARG A 212 -12.95 4.79 -20.57
N PRO A 213 -12.02 5.41 -21.33
CA PRO A 213 -11.30 4.69 -22.38
C PRO A 213 -10.35 3.66 -21.74
N ARG A 214 -10.33 2.46 -22.29
CA ARG A 214 -9.38 1.40 -21.83
C ARG A 214 -7.93 1.71 -22.18
N LYS A 215 -7.70 2.56 -23.21
CA LYS A 215 -6.39 3.11 -23.58
C LYS A 215 -6.58 4.49 -24.21
N THR A 216 -5.60 5.35 -24.02
CA THR A 216 -5.55 6.67 -24.63
C THR A 216 -4.11 7.10 -24.85
N SER A 217 -3.88 7.90 -25.89
CA SER A 217 -2.63 8.61 -26.15
C SER A 217 -2.84 10.13 -26.15
N ALA A 218 -3.97 10.61 -25.60
CA ALA A 218 -4.36 12.02 -25.61
C ALA A 218 -3.72 12.77 -24.44
N GLY A 219 -2.54 13.33 -24.65
CA GLY A 219 -1.85 14.17 -23.66
C GLY A 219 -1.18 13.41 -22.53
N TYR A 220 -0.88 14.11 -21.43
CA TYR A 220 -0.25 13.51 -20.25
C TYR A 220 -1.25 12.63 -19.47
N ASN A 221 -0.78 11.52 -18.91
CA ASN A 221 -1.59 10.63 -18.11
C ASN A 221 -1.81 11.19 -16.70
N LEU A 222 -2.83 12.03 -16.55
CA LEU A 222 -3.19 12.59 -15.25
C LEU A 222 -3.75 11.54 -14.28
N THR A 223 -4.40 10.49 -14.78
CA THR A 223 -4.89 9.41 -13.91
C THR A 223 -3.74 8.79 -13.10
N ASN A 224 -2.64 8.45 -13.78
CA ASN A 224 -1.46 7.89 -13.10
C ASN A 224 -0.64 8.92 -12.30
N LEU A 225 -0.89 10.21 -12.45
CA LEU A 225 -0.35 11.24 -11.57
C LEU A 225 -1.00 11.18 -10.17
N PHE A 226 -2.31 10.91 -10.12
CA PHE A 226 -3.05 10.82 -8.86
C PHE A 226 -3.02 9.41 -8.24
N VAL A 227 -2.86 8.36 -9.04
CA VAL A 227 -2.63 7.00 -8.53
C VAL A 227 -1.25 6.95 -7.86
N GLY A 228 -1.23 6.65 -6.55
CA GLY A 228 -0.02 6.68 -5.73
C GLY A 228 0.34 8.08 -5.19
N SER A 229 -0.55 9.08 -5.29
CA SER A 229 -0.31 10.42 -4.75
C SER A 229 -0.53 10.55 -3.24
N GLU A 230 -1.06 9.52 -2.58
CA GLU A 230 -1.27 9.43 -1.12
C GLU A 230 -2.03 10.64 -0.54
N GLY A 231 -2.99 11.19 -1.31
CA GLY A 231 -3.78 12.34 -0.91
C GLY A 231 -3.01 13.68 -0.89
N THR A 232 -1.78 13.72 -1.39
CA THR A 232 -0.98 14.95 -1.39
C THR A 232 -1.30 15.90 -2.55
N LEU A 233 -1.98 15.44 -3.59
CA LEU A 233 -2.35 16.24 -4.78
C LEU A 233 -3.84 16.59 -4.84
N GLY A 234 -4.69 15.86 -4.13
CA GLY A 234 -6.14 16.07 -4.12
C GLY A 234 -6.87 14.96 -3.37
N ILE A 235 -8.19 15.10 -3.26
CA ILE A 235 -9.10 14.13 -2.63
C ILE A 235 -9.80 13.37 -3.74
N ILE A 236 -9.58 12.08 -3.88
CA ILE A 236 -10.23 11.22 -4.87
C ILE A 236 -11.68 10.97 -4.41
N THR A 237 -12.65 11.40 -5.22
CA THR A 237 -14.09 11.30 -4.93
C THR A 237 -14.84 10.29 -5.81
N LYS A 238 -14.22 9.83 -6.91
CA LYS A 238 -14.68 8.67 -7.70
C LYS A 238 -13.52 7.99 -8.38
N ALA A 239 -13.67 6.69 -8.59
CA ALA A 239 -12.77 5.91 -9.42
C ALA A 239 -13.55 5.07 -10.44
N THR A 240 -13.18 5.15 -11.71
CA THR A 240 -13.63 4.21 -12.73
C THR A 240 -12.57 3.13 -12.87
N LEU A 241 -12.97 1.88 -12.62
CA LEU A 241 -12.11 0.72 -12.48
C LEU A 241 -12.37 -0.30 -13.58
N ARG A 242 -11.31 -0.95 -14.04
CA ARG A 242 -11.40 -2.06 -14.97
C ARG A 242 -11.80 -3.33 -14.24
N LEU A 243 -12.78 -4.05 -14.81
CA LEU A 243 -13.21 -5.37 -14.36
C LEU A 243 -12.68 -6.47 -15.29
N PHE A 244 -12.75 -7.71 -14.78
CA PHE A 244 -12.35 -8.92 -15.50
C PHE A 244 -13.45 -9.97 -15.42
N GLY A 245 -13.54 -10.83 -16.43
CA GLY A 245 -14.42 -11.98 -16.37
C GLY A 245 -13.92 -12.97 -15.31
N ILE A 246 -14.85 -13.59 -14.59
CA ILE A 246 -14.53 -14.69 -13.67
C ILE A 246 -14.03 -15.88 -14.51
N PRO A 247 -12.84 -16.45 -14.21
CA PRO A 247 -12.33 -17.60 -14.93
C PRO A 247 -13.28 -18.81 -14.83
N GLU A 248 -13.35 -19.62 -15.89
CA GLU A 248 -14.15 -20.86 -15.93
C GLU A 248 -13.74 -21.83 -14.82
N SER A 249 -12.44 -21.93 -14.60
CA SER A 249 -11.85 -22.81 -13.59
C SER A 249 -10.70 -22.14 -12.87
N MET A 250 -10.59 -22.44 -11.58
CA MET A 250 -9.51 -22.00 -10.68
C MET A 250 -9.07 -23.18 -9.84
N VAL A 251 -7.77 -23.44 -9.78
CA VAL A 251 -7.16 -24.40 -8.86
C VAL A 251 -5.95 -23.79 -8.19
N SER A 252 -5.71 -24.17 -6.93
CA SER A 252 -4.54 -23.74 -6.19
C SER A 252 -3.71 -24.93 -5.74
N ALA A 253 -2.42 -24.70 -5.54
CA ALA A 253 -1.49 -25.70 -5.07
C ALA A 253 -0.49 -25.11 -4.09
N VAL A 254 0.05 -25.96 -3.22
CA VAL A 254 1.17 -25.65 -2.32
C VAL A 254 2.35 -26.53 -2.71
N CYS A 255 3.51 -25.92 -2.90
CA CYS A 255 4.76 -26.60 -3.21
C CYS A 255 5.84 -26.18 -2.22
N SER A 256 6.42 -27.14 -1.50
CA SER A 256 7.49 -26.91 -0.53
C SER A 256 8.87 -27.12 -1.17
N PHE A 257 9.87 -26.37 -0.73
CA PHE A 257 11.22 -26.39 -1.30
C PHE A 257 12.30 -26.61 -0.24
N PRO A 258 13.47 -27.16 -0.64
CA PRO A 258 14.58 -27.37 0.27
C PRO A 258 15.29 -26.07 0.69
N SER A 259 15.12 -25.01 -0.09
CA SER A 259 15.75 -23.71 0.18
C SER A 259 14.93 -22.53 -0.38
N VAL A 260 15.18 -21.33 0.14
CA VAL A 260 14.66 -20.07 -0.40
C VAL A 260 15.07 -19.90 -1.87
N GLN A 261 16.36 -20.18 -2.19
CA GLN A 261 16.89 -20.08 -3.54
C GLN A 261 16.06 -20.91 -4.53
N SER A 262 15.82 -22.20 -4.21
CA SER A 262 15.07 -23.12 -5.07
C SER A 262 13.63 -22.64 -5.35
N ALA A 263 12.95 -22.12 -4.33
CA ALA A 263 11.59 -21.60 -4.47
C ALA A 263 11.54 -20.39 -5.40
N VAL A 264 12.48 -19.45 -5.23
CA VAL A 264 12.49 -18.20 -6.01
C VAL A 264 13.01 -18.45 -7.43
N ASP A 265 14.00 -19.34 -7.63
CA ASP A 265 14.44 -19.76 -8.96
C ASP A 265 13.29 -20.41 -9.76
N SER A 266 12.46 -21.24 -9.10
CA SER A 266 11.24 -21.78 -9.71
C SER A 266 10.30 -20.68 -10.16
N THR A 267 10.09 -19.65 -9.34
CA THR A 267 9.25 -18.50 -9.71
C THR A 267 9.77 -17.81 -10.97
N VAL A 268 11.08 -17.52 -11.03
CA VAL A 268 11.69 -16.88 -12.20
C VAL A 268 11.48 -17.72 -13.46
N GLN A 269 11.71 -19.05 -13.38
CA GLN A 269 11.58 -19.95 -14.51
C GLN A 269 10.12 -20.11 -14.97
N ILE A 270 9.14 -20.17 -14.05
CA ILE A 270 7.71 -20.22 -14.37
C ILE A 270 7.31 -18.97 -15.18
N LEU A 271 7.74 -17.80 -14.77
CA LEU A 271 7.45 -16.56 -15.48
C LEU A 271 8.16 -16.48 -16.83
N GLN A 272 9.43 -16.94 -16.92
CA GLN A 272 10.17 -17.01 -18.18
C GLN A 272 9.58 -18.01 -19.18
N ALA A 273 8.99 -19.09 -18.70
CA ALA A 273 8.25 -20.05 -19.53
C ALA A 273 6.93 -19.48 -20.08
N GLY A 274 6.54 -18.27 -19.65
CA GLY A 274 5.30 -17.62 -20.11
C GLY A 274 4.03 -18.22 -19.52
N VAL A 275 4.12 -18.97 -18.41
CA VAL A 275 2.95 -19.51 -17.73
C VAL A 275 2.10 -18.34 -17.20
N PRO A 276 0.82 -18.23 -17.62
CA PRO A 276 -0.05 -17.13 -17.17
C PRO A 276 -0.61 -17.42 -15.77
N ILE A 277 0.28 -17.64 -14.81
CA ILE A 277 -0.08 -17.95 -13.43
C ILE A 277 -0.88 -16.80 -12.81
N ALA A 278 -1.94 -17.13 -12.06
CA ALA A 278 -2.81 -16.11 -11.48
C ALA A 278 -2.26 -15.53 -10.18
N ARG A 279 -1.66 -16.38 -9.34
CA ARG A 279 -0.97 -16.02 -8.11
C ARG A 279 0.25 -16.89 -7.94
N ILE A 280 1.32 -16.31 -7.44
CA ILE A 280 2.53 -17.00 -7.03
C ILE A 280 3.11 -16.27 -5.82
N GLU A 281 2.93 -16.87 -4.64
CA GLU A 281 3.25 -16.26 -3.35
C GLU A 281 4.29 -17.09 -2.61
N PHE A 282 5.31 -16.43 -2.12
CA PHE A 282 6.37 -17.05 -1.35
C PHE A 282 6.14 -16.84 0.15
N LEU A 283 6.36 -17.90 0.93
CA LEU A 283 6.42 -17.86 2.39
C LEU A 283 7.69 -18.60 2.84
N ASP A 284 8.48 -17.96 3.70
CA ASP A 284 9.64 -18.66 4.29
C ASP A 284 9.20 -19.65 5.37
N ASP A 285 10.13 -20.44 5.87
CA ASP A 285 9.89 -21.43 6.93
C ASP A 285 9.32 -20.81 8.21
N VAL A 286 9.76 -19.61 8.59
CA VAL A 286 9.25 -18.87 9.77
C VAL A 286 7.79 -18.46 9.56
N MET A 287 7.46 -17.97 8.35
CA MET A 287 6.09 -17.59 8.00
C MET A 287 5.18 -18.80 7.92
N ILE A 288 5.61 -19.91 7.33
CA ILE A 288 4.83 -21.16 7.28
C ILE A 288 4.54 -21.65 8.71
N ASN A 289 5.52 -21.63 9.61
CA ASN A 289 5.30 -21.97 11.02
C ASN A 289 4.26 -21.05 11.69
N ALA A 290 4.35 -19.75 11.42
CA ALA A 290 3.38 -18.77 11.94
C ALA A 290 1.96 -19.05 11.42
N CYS A 291 1.81 -19.26 10.10
CA CYS A 291 0.53 -19.57 9.46
C CYS A 291 -0.06 -20.89 9.96
N ASN A 292 0.77 -21.94 10.10
CA ASN A 292 0.35 -23.24 10.66
C ASN A 292 -0.27 -23.07 12.05
N ARG A 293 0.41 -22.33 12.93
CA ARG A 293 -0.05 -22.09 14.31
C ARG A 293 -1.33 -21.25 14.36
N PHE A 294 -1.38 -20.19 13.56
CA PHE A 294 -2.49 -19.22 13.60
C PHE A 294 -3.77 -19.78 12.96
N ASN A 295 -3.64 -20.52 11.85
CA ASN A 295 -4.76 -21.04 11.06
C ASN A 295 -5.03 -22.53 11.29
N ASN A 296 -4.34 -23.17 12.25
CA ASN A 296 -4.44 -24.60 12.54
C ASN A 296 -4.20 -25.47 11.29
N LEU A 297 -3.08 -25.19 10.59
CA LEU A 297 -2.64 -25.92 9.41
C LEU A 297 -1.44 -26.81 9.75
N SER A 298 -1.04 -27.67 8.79
CA SER A 298 0.04 -28.66 8.96
C SER A 298 0.99 -28.72 7.74
N TYR A 299 1.24 -27.60 7.08
CA TYR A 299 2.23 -27.54 6.00
C TYR A 299 3.64 -27.82 6.53
N ALA A 300 4.49 -28.44 5.69
CA ALA A 300 5.91 -28.61 6.03
C ALA A 300 6.56 -27.25 6.32
N VAL A 301 7.31 -27.16 7.43
CA VAL A 301 7.96 -25.89 7.84
C VAL A 301 9.26 -25.69 7.03
N THR A 302 9.10 -25.33 5.78
CA THR A 302 10.15 -25.09 4.79
C THR A 302 9.73 -23.94 3.89
N PRO A 303 10.63 -23.32 3.12
CA PRO A 303 10.27 -22.35 2.08
C PRO A 303 9.20 -22.92 1.13
N THR A 304 8.14 -22.17 0.90
CA THR A 304 6.94 -22.68 0.23
C THR A 304 6.41 -21.69 -0.77
N LEU A 305 5.94 -22.17 -1.93
CA LEU A 305 5.14 -21.39 -2.88
C LEU A 305 3.67 -21.77 -2.76
N PHE A 306 2.80 -20.77 -2.69
CA PHE A 306 1.35 -20.88 -2.89
C PHE A 306 1.05 -20.42 -4.31
N LEU A 307 0.44 -21.30 -5.10
CA LEU A 307 0.21 -21.14 -6.53
C LEU A 307 -1.29 -21.13 -6.81
N GLU A 308 -1.74 -20.33 -7.79
CA GLU A 308 -3.10 -20.40 -8.29
C GLU A 308 -3.12 -20.26 -9.81
N PHE A 309 -3.88 -21.12 -10.45
CA PHE A 309 -4.05 -21.18 -11.89
C PHE A 309 -5.48 -20.81 -12.25
N HIS A 310 -5.64 -20.00 -13.29
CA HIS A 310 -6.94 -19.57 -13.82
C HIS A 310 -7.01 -19.87 -15.31
N GLY A 311 -8.13 -20.37 -15.77
CA GLY A 311 -8.36 -20.59 -17.21
C GLY A 311 -9.52 -21.50 -17.53
N SER A 312 -9.53 -22.05 -18.75
CA SER A 312 -10.35 -23.22 -19.10
C SER A 312 -9.67 -24.48 -18.58
N SER A 313 -10.43 -25.57 -18.42
CA SER A 313 -9.91 -26.84 -17.92
C SER A 313 -8.65 -27.31 -18.70
N LYS A 314 -8.68 -27.26 -20.04
CA LYS A 314 -7.52 -27.62 -20.87
C LYS A 314 -6.33 -26.69 -20.71
N GLY A 315 -6.57 -25.37 -20.65
CA GLY A 315 -5.50 -24.40 -20.48
C GLY A 315 -4.84 -24.49 -19.12
N MET A 316 -5.55 -24.97 -18.09
CA MET A 316 -4.98 -25.22 -16.77
C MET A 316 -4.09 -26.47 -16.75
N GLU A 317 -4.47 -27.57 -17.41
CA GLU A 317 -3.64 -28.78 -17.49
C GLU A 317 -2.24 -28.44 -18.01
N GLU A 318 -2.15 -27.64 -19.07
CA GLU A 318 -0.87 -27.19 -19.63
C GLU A 318 -0.07 -26.31 -18.64
N GLN A 319 -0.71 -25.30 -18.03
CA GLN A 319 -0.08 -24.43 -17.05
C GLN A 319 0.48 -25.24 -15.87
N VAL A 320 -0.31 -26.17 -15.35
CA VAL A 320 0.05 -27.06 -14.24
C VAL A 320 1.23 -27.93 -14.63
N SER A 321 1.17 -28.64 -15.77
CA SER A 321 2.22 -29.54 -16.22
C SER A 321 3.57 -28.84 -16.35
N ILE A 322 3.62 -27.66 -16.97
CA ILE A 322 4.85 -26.86 -17.10
C ILE A 322 5.36 -26.46 -15.72
N THR A 323 4.45 -26.01 -14.83
CA THR A 323 4.83 -25.55 -13.50
C THR A 323 5.35 -26.69 -12.62
N GLU A 324 4.73 -27.88 -12.67
CA GLU A 324 5.20 -29.07 -11.96
C GLU A 324 6.59 -29.53 -12.43
N GLU A 325 6.86 -29.50 -13.75
CA GLU A 325 8.18 -29.83 -14.29
C GLU A 325 9.25 -28.87 -13.73
N ILE A 326 9.01 -27.55 -13.82
CA ILE A 326 9.94 -26.53 -13.33
C ILE A 326 10.17 -26.65 -11.82
N THR A 327 9.09 -26.81 -11.02
CA THR A 327 9.24 -26.92 -9.56
C THR A 327 9.99 -28.18 -9.15
N ARG A 328 9.74 -29.31 -9.82
CA ARG A 328 10.45 -30.58 -9.60
C ARG A 328 11.93 -30.46 -9.93
N ASP A 329 12.28 -29.83 -11.04
CA ASP A 329 13.68 -29.61 -11.44
C ASP A 329 14.45 -28.76 -10.43
N ASN A 330 13.76 -27.89 -9.70
CA ASN A 330 14.31 -27.08 -8.59
C ASN A 330 14.18 -27.78 -7.21
N GLY A 331 13.82 -29.06 -7.17
CA GLY A 331 13.72 -29.85 -5.94
C GLY A 331 12.46 -29.56 -5.10
N GLY A 332 11.43 -29.01 -5.71
CA GLY A 332 10.12 -28.81 -5.09
C GLY A 332 9.43 -30.14 -4.79
N SER A 333 8.57 -30.15 -3.78
CA SER A 333 7.70 -31.29 -3.46
C SER A 333 6.63 -31.49 -4.53
N ASP A 334 5.95 -32.63 -4.51
CA ASP A 334 4.69 -32.78 -5.20
C ASP A 334 3.68 -31.73 -4.72
N PHE A 335 2.76 -31.33 -5.60
CA PHE A 335 1.76 -30.32 -5.25
C PHE A 335 0.71 -30.86 -4.28
N ALA A 336 0.50 -30.10 -3.19
CA ALA A 336 -0.69 -30.29 -2.35
C ALA A 336 -1.82 -29.44 -2.94
N TRP A 337 -2.80 -30.10 -3.54
CA TRP A 337 -3.88 -29.46 -4.30
C TRP A 337 -4.99 -28.89 -3.42
N ALA A 338 -5.55 -27.77 -3.84
CA ALA A 338 -6.78 -27.16 -3.34
C ALA A 338 -7.69 -26.85 -4.55
N GLU A 339 -8.59 -27.79 -4.87
CA GLU A 339 -9.41 -27.75 -6.09
C GLU A 339 -10.78 -27.12 -5.82
N ASP A 340 -11.40 -27.46 -4.71
CA ASP A 340 -12.71 -26.90 -4.33
C ASP A 340 -12.58 -25.49 -3.72
N GLU A 341 -13.67 -24.72 -3.75
CA GLU A 341 -13.71 -23.34 -3.28
C GLU A 341 -13.36 -23.20 -1.79
N GLU A 342 -13.78 -24.15 -0.95
CA GLU A 342 -13.53 -24.11 0.49
C GLU A 342 -12.04 -24.30 0.80
N THR A 343 -11.39 -25.30 0.21
CA THR A 343 -9.96 -25.54 0.41
C THR A 343 -9.10 -24.43 -0.16
N ARG A 344 -9.44 -23.89 -1.35
CA ARG A 344 -8.78 -22.69 -1.89
C ARG A 344 -8.97 -21.49 -0.97
N GLY A 345 -10.19 -21.27 -0.48
CA GLY A 345 -10.51 -20.19 0.45
C GLY A 345 -9.67 -20.27 1.72
N ARG A 346 -9.49 -21.47 2.31
CA ARG A 346 -8.63 -21.68 3.49
C ARG A 346 -7.16 -21.40 3.20
N LEU A 347 -6.64 -21.84 2.05
CA LEU A 347 -5.26 -21.59 1.63
C LEU A 347 -4.96 -20.09 1.52
N TRP A 348 -5.77 -19.37 0.75
CA TRP A 348 -5.57 -17.94 0.55
C TRP A 348 -5.90 -17.12 1.79
N LYS A 349 -6.84 -17.57 2.63
CA LYS A 349 -7.05 -16.97 3.95
C LYS A 349 -5.77 -17.02 4.79
N ALA A 350 -5.07 -18.16 4.81
CA ALA A 350 -3.82 -18.29 5.54
C ALA A 350 -2.75 -17.31 5.03
N ARG A 351 -2.66 -17.09 3.72
CA ARG A 351 -1.75 -16.08 3.15
C ARG A 351 -2.17 -14.64 3.49
N HIS A 352 -3.45 -14.31 3.42
CA HIS A 352 -3.94 -12.99 3.80
C HIS A 352 -3.82 -12.73 5.32
N ASP A 353 -3.93 -13.76 6.15
CA ASP A 353 -3.73 -13.67 7.60
C ASP A 353 -2.25 -13.56 8.00
N ALA A 354 -1.30 -13.56 7.07
CA ALA A 354 0.14 -13.55 7.36
C ALA A 354 0.57 -12.46 8.36
N TRP A 355 -0.03 -11.27 8.26
CA TRP A 355 0.19 -10.18 9.21
C TRP A 355 -0.18 -10.56 10.65
N TYR A 356 -1.37 -11.12 10.85
CA TYR A 356 -1.85 -11.54 12.17
C TYR A 356 -1.11 -12.77 12.67
N ALA A 357 -0.73 -13.68 11.78
CA ALA A 357 0.08 -14.83 12.09
C ALA A 357 1.48 -14.43 12.58
N ALA A 358 2.10 -13.46 11.94
CA ALA A 358 3.38 -12.91 12.39
C ALA A 358 3.26 -12.25 13.77
N LEU A 359 2.25 -11.40 13.98
CA LEU A 359 1.97 -10.79 15.31
C LEU A 359 1.78 -11.82 16.42
N ALA A 360 1.12 -12.95 16.11
CA ALA A 360 0.88 -14.02 17.06
C ALA A 360 2.16 -14.76 17.50
N LEU A 361 3.28 -14.60 16.80
CA LEU A 361 4.58 -15.16 17.22
C LEU A 361 5.09 -14.53 18.53
N ARG A 362 4.76 -13.25 18.79
CA ARG A 362 5.16 -12.52 20.00
C ARG A 362 3.99 -11.67 20.51
N PRO A 363 3.08 -12.24 21.32
CA PRO A 363 1.93 -11.52 21.87
C PRO A 363 2.34 -10.28 22.66
N GLY A 364 1.63 -9.16 22.45
CA GLY A 364 1.92 -7.87 23.09
C GLY A 364 2.90 -6.97 22.35
N CYS A 365 3.58 -7.50 21.34
CA CYS A 365 4.46 -6.73 20.45
C CYS A 365 3.67 -6.03 19.33
N LYS A 366 4.36 -5.17 18.56
CA LYS A 366 3.85 -4.57 17.33
C LYS A 366 4.50 -5.20 16.12
N ALA A 367 3.85 -5.13 14.96
CA ALA A 367 4.45 -5.51 13.70
C ALA A 367 4.77 -4.30 12.84
N TYR A 368 5.84 -4.42 12.07
CA TYR A 368 6.24 -3.49 11.00
C TYR A 368 6.48 -4.30 9.73
N SER A 369 5.87 -3.89 8.62
CA SER A 369 6.08 -4.52 7.32
C SER A 369 7.07 -3.72 6.50
N THR A 370 8.13 -4.36 6.04
CA THR A 370 8.94 -3.82 4.95
C THR A 370 8.22 -4.03 3.62
N ASP A 371 8.65 -3.29 2.58
CA ASP A 371 7.97 -3.34 1.28
C ASP A 371 8.95 -2.94 0.19
N VAL A 372 9.77 -3.87 -0.25
CA VAL A 372 10.72 -3.63 -1.33
C VAL A 372 10.32 -4.43 -2.56
N CYS A 373 10.64 -3.89 -3.75
CA CYS A 373 10.46 -4.61 -5.00
C CYS A 373 11.76 -4.46 -5.82
N VAL A 374 12.20 -5.56 -6.42
CA VAL A 374 13.42 -5.63 -7.23
C VAL A 374 13.12 -6.27 -8.59
N PRO A 375 13.97 -6.07 -9.61
CA PRO A 375 13.90 -6.86 -10.82
C PRO A 375 13.90 -8.35 -10.48
N ILE A 376 13.02 -9.12 -11.11
CA ILE A 376 12.75 -10.54 -10.75
C ILE A 376 14.04 -11.36 -10.72
N SER A 377 15.01 -11.08 -11.59
CA SER A 377 16.31 -11.75 -11.61
C SER A 377 17.18 -11.52 -10.36
N ARG A 378 16.87 -10.46 -9.58
CA ARG A 378 17.57 -10.13 -8.32
C ARG A 378 16.88 -10.70 -7.09
N LEU A 379 15.65 -11.19 -7.26
CA LEU A 379 14.82 -11.66 -6.16
C LEU A 379 15.47 -12.80 -5.35
N PRO A 380 16.07 -13.85 -5.96
CA PRO A 380 16.74 -14.90 -5.20
C PRO A 380 17.80 -14.34 -4.27
N GLN A 381 18.68 -13.50 -4.79
CA GLN A 381 19.78 -12.91 -4.04
C GLN A 381 19.28 -12.05 -2.86
N ILE A 382 18.33 -11.14 -3.11
CA ILE A 382 17.91 -10.20 -2.06
C ILE A 382 17.17 -10.92 -0.93
N ILE A 383 16.35 -11.94 -1.21
CA ILE A 383 15.63 -12.67 -0.16
C ILE A 383 16.60 -13.48 0.70
N VAL A 384 17.60 -14.15 0.09
CA VAL A 384 18.62 -14.90 0.83
C VAL A 384 19.43 -13.97 1.74
N GLU A 385 19.99 -12.88 1.19
CA GLU A 385 20.74 -11.89 1.96
C GLU A 385 19.91 -11.25 3.08
N THR A 386 18.63 -11.05 2.85
CA THR A 386 17.69 -10.49 3.83
C THR A 386 17.43 -11.47 4.97
N LYS A 387 17.24 -12.75 4.66
CA LYS A 387 17.10 -13.78 5.69
C LYS A 387 18.35 -13.92 6.56
N GLU A 388 19.53 -13.88 5.96
CA GLU A 388 20.80 -13.88 6.69
C GLU A 388 20.92 -12.65 7.60
N ASP A 389 20.51 -11.47 7.12
CA ASP A 389 20.55 -10.21 7.89
C ASP A 389 19.59 -10.26 9.08
N LEU A 390 18.38 -10.80 8.93
CA LEU A 390 17.42 -11.04 10.03
C LEU A 390 18.04 -11.94 11.11
N ILE A 391 18.61 -13.07 10.71
CA ILE A 391 19.25 -14.05 11.62
C ILE A 391 20.42 -13.40 12.36
N ARG A 392 21.33 -12.73 11.63
CA ARG A 392 22.53 -12.08 12.18
C ARG A 392 22.21 -11.01 13.22
N ASN A 393 21.08 -10.31 13.06
CA ASN A 393 20.67 -9.23 13.96
C ASN A 393 19.62 -9.69 14.99
N ASN A 394 19.33 -10.98 15.08
CA ASN A 394 18.32 -11.56 16.00
C ASN A 394 16.98 -10.82 15.91
N ILE A 395 16.46 -10.67 14.67
CA ILE A 395 15.20 -10.02 14.39
C ILE A 395 14.16 -11.08 14.03
N THR A 396 13.01 -11.08 14.72
CA THR A 396 11.85 -11.90 14.33
C THR A 396 11.15 -11.21 13.16
N GLY A 397 11.35 -11.75 11.96
CA GLY A 397 10.83 -11.15 10.73
C GLY A 397 10.54 -12.24 9.69
N PRO A 398 9.39 -12.97 9.82
CA PRO A 398 8.97 -13.90 8.79
C PRO A 398 8.82 -13.20 7.44
N ILE A 399 9.21 -13.88 6.36
CA ILE A 399 9.18 -13.35 4.99
C ILE A 399 7.99 -13.92 4.24
N ALA A 400 7.21 -13.03 3.62
CA ALA A 400 6.19 -13.38 2.65
C ALA A 400 6.26 -12.40 1.47
N GLY A 401 5.88 -12.81 0.25
CA GLY A 401 6.01 -11.89 -0.87
C GLY A 401 5.26 -12.28 -2.12
N HIS A 402 4.92 -11.22 -2.88
CA HIS A 402 4.39 -11.25 -4.24
C HIS A 402 5.55 -11.47 -5.22
N VAL A 403 6.15 -12.67 -5.14
CA VAL A 403 7.39 -12.97 -5.88
C VAL A 403 7.19 -13.00 -7.39
N GLY A 404 5.94 -13.08 -7.85
CA GLY A 404 5.59 -13.00 -9.26
C GLY A 404 5.87 -11.63 -9.91
N ASP A 405 5.97 -10.56 -9.13
CA ASP A 405 6.30 -9.21 -9.61
C ASP A 405 7.53 -8.58 -8.93
N GLY A 406 8.24 -9.36 -8.11
CA GLY A 406 9.50 -8.97 -7.49
C GLY A 406 9.35 -8.29 -6.13
N ASN A 407 8.14 -8.21 -5.58
CA ASN A 407 7.84 -7.59 -4.29
C ASN A 407 7.85 -8.61 -3.16
N PHE A 408 8.42 -8.24 -2.01
CA PHE A 408 8.33 -9.05 -0.79
C PHE A 408 8.38 -8.20 0.49
N HIS A 409 7.91 -8.81 1.57
CA HIS A 409 7.79 -8.20 2.89
C HIS A 409 8.49 -9.04 3.95
N CYS A 410 9.18 -8.35 4.87
CA CYS A 410 9.52 -8.91 6.17
C CYS A 410 8.49 -8.37 7.17
N LEU A 411 7.71 -9.25 7.77
CA LEU A 411 6.72 -8.90 8.79
C LEU A 411 7.39 -8.91 10.17
N ILE A 412 8.10 -7.84 10.47
CA ILE A 412 8.95 -7.74 11.67
C ILE A 412 8.08 -7.55 12.90
N VAL A 413 8.29 -8.39 13.91
CA VAL A 413 7.61 -8.27 15.20
C VAL A 413 8.59 -7.74 16.23
N LEU A 414 8.27 -6.62 16.87
CA LEU A 414 9.15 -5.91 17.81
C LEU A 414 8.41 -5.42 19.04
N ASP A 415 9.12 -5.37 20.17
CA ASP A 415 8.66 -4.68 21.36
C ASP A 415 8.95 -3.18 21.25
N PRO A 416 7.93 -2.31 21.13
CA PRO A 416 8.14 -0.86 21.01
C PRO A 416 8.66 -0.23 22.32
N SER A 417 8.67 -0.95 23.41
CA SER A 417 9.21 -0.50 24.70
C SER A 417 10.71 -0.80 24.89
N ASP A 418 11.30 -1.63 24.00
CA ASP A 418 12.74 -1.90 23.93
C ASP A 418 13.44 -1.00 22.90
N PRO A 419 14.16 0.06 23.35
CA PRO A 419 14.81 0.98 22.44
C PRO A 419 15.89 0.33 21.58
N ASP A 420 16.58 -0.69 22.11
CA ASP A 420 17.66 -1.38 21.39
C ASP A 420 17.08 -2.27 20.28
N GLU A 421 15.97 -2.93 20.53
CA GLU A 421 15.24 -3.67 19.49
C GLU A 421 14.70 -2.72 18.41
N VAL A 422 14.06 -1.63 18.80
CA VAL A 422 13.57 -0.60 17.86
C VAL A 422 14.71 -0.08 16.98
N GLN A 423 15.87 0.21 17.56
CA GLN A 423 17.03 0.69 16.80
C GLN A 423 17.58 -0.39 15.84
N ARG A 424 17.65 -1.65 16.28
CA ARG A 424 18.09 -2.77 15.42
C ARG A 424 17.16 -2.93 14.22
N VAL A 425 15.84 -2.92 14.46
CA VAL A 425 14.83 -3.01 13.42
C VAL A 425 14.92 -1.83 12.44
N HIS A 426 15.01 -0.61 12.95
CA HIS A 426 15.19 0.59 12.10
C HIS A 426 16.42 0.48 11.21
N SER A 427 17.56 0.09 11.78
CA SER A 427 18.80 -0.09 11.01
C SER A 427 18.70 -1.20 9.96
N PHE A 428 17.97 -2.28 10.28
CA PHE A 428 17.69 -3.36 9.32
C PHE A 428 16.80 -2.88 8.16
N THR A 429 15.72 -2.17 8.45
CA THR A 429 14.80 -1.69 7.40
C THR A 429 15.47 -0.72 6.43
N GLU A 430 16.33 0.16 6.93
CA GLU A 430 17.15 1.03 6.08
C GLU A 430 18.16 0.25 5.21
N ARG A 431 18.83 -0.76 5.79
CA ARG A 431 19.75 -1.60 5.01
C ARG A 431 19.03 -2.37 3.93
N LEU A 432 17.86 -2.94 4.23
CA LEU A 432 17.05 -3.68 3.26
C LEU A 432 16.62 -2.78 2.09
N ALA A 433 16.10 -1.60 2.40
CA ALA A 433 15.70 -0.66 1.36
C ALA A 433 16.88 -0.26 0.46
N ARG A 434 18.04 0.10 1.04
CA ARG A 434 19.23 0.43 0.24
C ARG A 434 19.79 -0.76 -0.54
N ARG A 435 19.65 -1.99 -0.02
CA ARG A 435 19.97 -3.21 -0.77
C ARG A 435 19.10 -3.34 -2.01
N ALA A 436 17.79 -3.09 -1.87
CA ALA A 436 16.87 -3.11 -3.02
C ALA A 436 17.25 -2.01 -4.05
N LEU A 437 17.52 -0.78 -3.60
CA LEU A 437 17.97 0.29 -4.49
C LEU A 437 19.28 -0.06 -5.21
N ALA A 438 20.23 -0.69 -4.54
CA ALA A 438 21.48 -1.14 -5.13
C ALA A 438 21.33 -2.28 -6.16
N MET A 439 20.16 -2.92 -6.18
CA MET A 439 19.78 -3.97 -7.12
C MET A 439 18.79 -3.46 -8.20
N ASP A 440 18.77 -2.17 -8.47
CA ASP A 440 17.88 -1.51 -9.44
C ASP A 440 16.39 -1.62 -9.06
N GLY A 441 16.08 -1.78 -7.77
CA GLY A 441 14.74 -1.90 -7.22
C GLY A 441 14.20 -0.60 -6.64
N THR A 442 13.15 -0.73 -5.84
CA THR A 442 12.48 0.38 -5.13
C THR A 442 12.33 0.10 -3.64
N CYS A 443 12.27 1.15 -2.84
CA CYS A 443 12.05 1.06 -1.40
C CYS A 443 10.59 0.76 -1.03
N THR A 444 9.67 0.81 -2.00
CA THR A 444 8.24 0.53 -1.78
C THR A 444 7.61 -0.07 -3.04
N GLY A 445 7.06 -1.28 -2.92
CA GLY A 445 6.33 -1.96 -3.98
C GLY A 445 4.86 -1.54 -4.04
N GLU A 446 4.20 -1.46 -2.87
CA GLU A 446 2.76 -1.21 -2.79
C GLU A 446 2.29 -0.36 -1.59
N HIS A 447 3.07 -0.23 -0.50
CA HIS A 447 2.62 0.47 0.71
C HIS A 447 2.65 2.00 0.59
N GLY A 448 3.40 2.54 -0.36
CA GLY A 448 3.63 3.97 -0.53
C GLY A 448 4.80 4.49 0.31
N ILE A 449 5.01 5.79 0.23
CA ILE A 449 6.10 6.51 0.89
C ILE A 449 5.69 7.04 2.27
N GLY A 450 4.47 7.57 2.36
CA GLY A 450 3.91 8.12 3.59
C GLY A 450 4.86 9.04 4.34
N LEU A 451 5.12 8.68 5.61
CA LEU A 451 6.07 9.36 6.51
C LEU A 451 7.44 8.71 6.51
N GLY A 452 7.48 7.37 6.49
CA GLY A 452 8.66 6.60 6.84
C GLY A 452 9.74 6.57 5.76
N LYS A 453 9.35 6.62 4.48
CA LYS A 453 10.26 6.37 3.35
C LYS A 453 10.68 7.62 2.57
N ARG A 454 10.38 8.83 3.06
CA ARG A 454 10.70 10.10 2.37
C ARG A 454 12.18 10.29 2.06
N ALA A 455 13.07 9.87 2.95
CA ALA A 455 14.52 9.94 2.73
C ALA A 455 14.94 8.94 1.64
N LEU A 456 14.39 7.73 1.67
CA LEU A 456 14.64 6.67 0.69
C LEU A 456 14.14 7.06 -0.71
N LEU A 457 12.97 7.70 -0.81
CA LEU A 457 12.50 8.23 -2.09
C LEU A 457 13.50 9.19 -2.72
N ARG A 458 14.13 10.06 -1.93
CA ARG A 458 15.16 11.00 -2.43
C ARG A 458 16.43 10.28 -2.91
N GLU A 459 16.83 9.22 -2.20
CA GLU A 459 17.95 8.36 -2.62
C GLU A 459 17.62 7.61 -3.92
N GLU A 460 16.38 7.12 -4.06
CA GLU A 460 15.90 6.34 -5.20
C GLU A 460 15.84 7.16 -6.48
N VAL A 461 15.12 8.29 -6.47
CA VAL A 461 14.81 9.03 -7.70
C VAL A 461 15.77 10.18 -8.00
N GLY A 462 16.58 10.58 -7.02
CA GLY A 462 17.52 11.67 -7.13
C GLY A 462 16.90 13.08 -7.07
N PRO A 463 17.74 14.13 -6.95
CA PRO A 463 17.29 15.48 -6.64
C PRO A 463 16.39 16.10 -7.73
N LEU A 464 16.71 15.90 -9.00
CA LEU A 464 15.94 16.50 -10.10
C LEU A 464 14.51 15.95 -10.17
N ALA A 465 14.30 14.66 -9.96
CA ALA A 465 12.95 14.09 -9.94
C ALA A 465 12.15 14.60 -8.74
N ILE A 466 12.80 14.78 -7.58
CA ILE A 466 12.17 15.41 -6.42
C ILE A 466 11.74 16.86 -6.72
N GLU A 467 12.59 17.64 -7.40
CA GLU A 467 12.25 19.01 -7.81
C GLU A 467 11.04 19.03 -8.75
N VAL A 468 10.96 18.12 -9.72
CA VAL A 468 9.79 17.98 -10.61
C VAL A 468 8.54 17.62 -9.83
N MET A 469 8.59 16.64 -8.90
CA MET A 469 7.46 16.28 -8.05
C MET A 469 7.01 17.46 -7.17
N GLN A 470 7.95 18.23 -6.62
CA GLN A 470 7.65 19.43 -5.85
C GLN A 470 7.01 20.54 -6.72
N GLY A 471 7.45 20.67 -7.96
CA GLY A 471 6.83 21.58 -8.95
C GLY A 471 5.39 21.20 -9.25
N LEU A 472 5.11 19.91 -9.47
CA LEU A 472 3.75 19.38 -9.66
C LEU A 472 2.86 19.64 -8.42
N LYS A 473 3.39 19.36 -7.24
CA LYS A 473 2.72 19.65 -5.95
C LYS A 473 2.41 21.14 -5.82
N ALA A 474 3.37 22.02 -6.08
CA ALA A 474 3.19 23.47 -5.97
C ALA A 474 2.19 24.03 -7.00
N THR A 475 2.08 23.41 -8.17
CA THR A 475 1.10 23.78 -9.20
C THR A 475 -0.34 23.44 -8.78
N LEU A 476 -0.56 22.25 -8.18
CA LEU A 476 -1.89 21.78 -7.79
C LEU A 476 -2.31 22.24 -6.39
N ASP A 477 -1.34 22.51 -5.53
CA ASP A 477 -1.56 22.91 -4.13
C ASP A 477 -0.51 23.93 -3.68
N PRO A 478 -0.58 25.18 -4.19
CA PRO A 478 0.44 26.20 -3.94
C PRO A 478 0.54 26.62 -2.45
N LYS A 479 -0.49 26.35 -1.65
CA LYS A 479 -0.50 26.63 -0.20
C LYS A 479 -0.04 25.43 0.64
N ASN A 480 0.26 24.29 0.01
CA ASN A 480 0.64 23.04 0.67
C ASN A 480 -0.34 22.62 1.78
N LEU A 481 -1.63 22.55 1.43
CA LEU A 481 -2.72 22.18 2.35
C LEU A 481 -3.10 20.70 2.24
N MET A 482 -2.86 20.07 1.07
CA MET A 482 -3.20 18.67 0.85
C MET A 482 -2.17 17.75 1.51
N ASN A 483 -2.58 17.06 2.57
CA ASN A 483 -1.83 16.06 3.33
C ASN A 483 -0.34 16.44 3.58
N PRO A 484 -0.06 17.63 4.14
CA PRO A 484 1.29 18.18 4.18
C PRO A 484 2.24 17.35 5.04
N GLY A 485 3.49 17.18 4.54
CA GLY A 485 4.55 16.42 5.22
C GLY A 485 4.56 14.93 4.90
N LYS A 486 3.79 14.50 3.90
CA LYS A 486 3.81 13.15 3.34
C LYS A 486 4.47 13.16 1.96
N VAL A 487 5.07 12.06 1.59
CA VAL A 487 5.73 11.79 0.30
C VAL A 487 6.95 12.68 0.07
N LEU A 488 6.80 14.00 0.02
CA LEU A 488 7.84 15.00 -0.32
C LEU A 488 8.36 15.79 0.88
#